data_8171cc87bd491dc1dac9e0e971d02d4a
#
_entry.id   8171cc87bd491dc1dac9e0e971d02d4a
#
_cell.length_a   1.000
_cell.length_b   1.000
_cell.length_c   1.000
_cell.angle_alpha   90.00
_cell.angle_beta   90.00
_cell.angle_gamma   90.00
#
_symmetry.space_group_name_H-M   'P 1'
#
loop_
_entity.id
_entity.type
_entity.pdbx_description
1 polymer ?
#
loop_
_entity_poly.entity_id
_entity_poly.type
_entity_poly.pdbx_seq_one_letter_code
_entity_poly.pdbx_strand_id
1 'polypeptide(L)'
;GGKAAEEEAPARMLAQYSAGSSTLQLSRSGQLEGRFTDASAAHDLTRATRRYLRSMDFDIAEIFEPVRLSAGVYSVTAVQSLCGVPVFESALTFTYRNSALSRVDGTYYPAGEIVRVSQRACISCADALVALLSSRDSLGWVGSEIVSCEQGYVHSETASSALRFVPVWRIETDAGTFHVSGITREVRQLVS
;
A
#
# COMPACT_ATOMS: atom_id res chain seq x y z
N GLY A 1 24.89 -25.65 -30.74
CA GLY A 1 23.77 -24.81 -31.05
C GLY A 1 22.90 -24.69 -29.81
N GLY A 2 23.30 -23.84 -28.84
CA GLY A 2 22.46 -23.49 -27.70
C GLY A 2 21.61 -22.30 -28.10
N LYS A 3 20.29 -22.48 -28.13
CA LYS A 3 19.35 -21.33 -28.14
C LYS A 3 19.48 -20.64 -26.81
N ALA A 4 19.93 -19.39 -26.81
CA ALA A 4 19.74 -18.50 -25.70
C ALA A 4 18.22 -18.43 -25.44
N ALA A 5 17.81 -18.66 -24.20
CA ALA A 5 16.45 -18.36 -23.77
C ALA A 5 16.26 -16.86 -23.98
N GLU A 6 15.37 -16.49 -24.89
CA GLU A 6 14.82 -15.15 -24.95
C GLU A 6 14.13 -14.92 -23.61
N GLU A 7 14.83 -14.17 -22.75
CA GLU A 7 14.22 -13.58 -21.60
C GLU A 7 13.11 -12.65 -22.12
N GLU A 8 11.86 -13.07 -21.98
CA GLU A 8 10.70 -12.21 -22.24
C GLU A 8 10.88 -10.96 -21.37
N ALA A 9 11.46 -9.95 -21.99
CA ALA A 9 11.57 -8.64 -21.37
C ALA A 9 10.17 -8.12 -21.06
N PRO A 10 9.93 -7.67 -19.86
CA PRO A 10 8.64 -7.67 -19.23
C PRO A 10 7.80 -6.51 -19.76
N ALA A 11 6.81 -6.80 -20.57
CA ALA A 11 5.72 -5.86 -20.88
C ALA A 11 5.00 -5.34 -19.62
N ARG A 12 5.35 -5.85 -18.45
CA ARG A 12 4.78 -5.53 -17.13
C ARG A 12 5.71 -4.74 -16.21
N MET A 13 6.99 -4.53 -16.55
CA MET A 13 7.93 -3.79 -15.71
C MET A 13 7.86 -2.29 -16.03
N LEU A 14 7.77 -1.46 -14.99
CA LEU A 14 7.80 0.00 -15.11
C LEU A 14 9.21 0.55 -14.96
N ALA A 15 9.96 0.06 -13.96
CA ALA A 15 11.32 0.48 -13.68
C ALA A 15 12.14 -0.64 -13.04
N GLN A 16 13.43 -0.68 -13.37
CA GLN A 16 14.41 -1.55 -12.72
C GLN A 16 15.66 -0.75 -12.44
N TYR A 17 16.16 -0.88 -11.22
CA TYR A 17 17.40 -0.26 -10.76
C TYR A 17 18.33 -1.35 -10.25
N SER A 18 19.61 -1.27 -10.62
CA SER A 18 20.63 -2.18 -10.13
C SER A 18 21.86 -1.38 -9.70
N ALA A 19 22.41 -1.71 -8.53
CA ALA A 19 23.62 -1.12 -7.99
C ALA A 19 24.43 -2.22 -7.28
N GLY A 20 25.55 -2.63 -7.87
CA GLY A 20 26.27 -3.82 -7.40
C GLY A 20 25.42 -5.07 -7.49
N SER A 21 25.26 -5.78 -6.38
CA SER A 21 24.38 -6.94 -6.24
C SER A 21 22.98 -6.59 -5.69
N SER A 22 22.69 -5.30 -5.47
CA SER A 22 21.37 -4.83 -5.05
C SER A 22 20.50 -4.55 -6.27
N THR A 23 19.24 -4.93 -6.19
CA THR A 23 18.23 -4.74 -7.25
C THR A 23 16.94 -4.19 -6.66
N LEU A 24 16.26 -3.34 -7.43
CA LEU A 24 14.92 -2.85 -7.14
C LEU A 24 14.11 -2.89 -8.42
N GLN A 25 12.94 -3.51 -8.39
CA GLN A 25 12.04 -3.65 -9.52
C GLN A 25 10.65 -3.14 -9.16
N LEU A 26 10.05 -2.37 -10.06
CA LEU A 26 8.68 -1.88 -9.93
C LEU A 26 7.90 -2.27 -11.19
N SER A 27 6.80 -3.00 -11.00
CA SER A 27 5.90 -3.39 -12.07
C SER A 27 4.86 -2.30 -12.37
N ARG A 28 4.21 -2.39 -13.52
CA ARG A 28 3.08 -1.51 -13.88
C ARG A 28 1.84 -1.72 -13.01
N SER A 29 1.71 -2.89 -12.38
CA SER A 29 0.64 -3.18 -11.41
C SER A 29 0.94 -2.64 -10.01
N GLY A 30 2.06 -1.92 -9.82
CA GLY A 30 2.47 -1.38 -8.53
C GLY A 30 3.27 -2.34 -7.66
N GLN A 31 3.51 -3.59 -8.10
CA GLN A 31 4.34 -4.52 -7.33
C GLN A 31 5.78 -4.03 -7.31
N LEU A 32 6.32 -3.85 -6.11
CA LEU A 32 7.69 -3.46 -5.86
C LEU A 32 8.41 -4.59 -5.15
N GLU A 33 9.56 -4.99 -5.68
CA GLU A 33 10.46 -5.95 -5.05
C GLU A 33 11.90 -5.43 -5.12
N GLY A 34 12.58 -5.42 -3.98
CA GLY A 34 13.97 -5.03 -3.88
C GLY A 34 14.78 -6.00 -3.02
N ARG A 35 16.03 -6.25 -3.42
CA ARG A 35 17.02 -7.03 -2.66
C ARG A 35 18.27 -6.21 -2.49
N PHE A 36 18.80 -6.19 -1.28
CA PHE A 36 19.94 -5.38 -0.88
C PHE A 36 20.96 -6.25 -0.18
N THR A 37 22.20 -6.20 -0.63
CA THR A 37 23.29 -7.03 -0.07
C THR A 37 24.31 -6.20 0.71
N ASP A 38 24.46 -4.93 0.35
CA ASP A 38 25.53 -4.06 0.86
C ASP A 38 25.00 -2.88 1.69
N ALA A 39 23.76 -3.00 2.23
CA ALA A 39 23.19 -1.96 3.05
C ALA A 39 23.90 -1.88 4.42
N SER A 40 24.23 -0.66 4.85
CA SER A 40 24.82 -0.44 6.17
C SER A 40 23.80 -0.73 7.28
N ALA A 41 24.32 -1.28 8.41
CA ALA A 41 23.51 -1.48 9.59
C ALA A 41 22.99 -0.16 10.15
N ALA A 42 21.73 -0.15 10.58
CA ALA A 42 21.06 1.01 11.16
C ALA A 42 20.71 0.77 12.63
N HIS A 43 20.97 1.76 13.49
CA HIS A 43 20.56 1.70 14.90
C HIS A 43 19.04 1.91 15.08
N ASP A 44 18.44 2.75 14.23
CA ASP A 44 17.01 3.11 14.22
C ASP A 44 16.43 2.71 12.86
N LEU A 45 15.62 1.65 12.85
CA LEU A 45 15.05 1.07 11.62
C LEU A 45 13.99 1.97 11.02
N THR A 46 13.16 2.62 11.83
CA THR A 46 12.13 3.56 11.37
C THR A 46 12.77 4.76 10.68
N ARG A 47 13.81 5.33 11.27
CA ARG A 47 14.57 6.44 10.68
C ARG A 47 15.30 6.03 9.40
N ALA A 48 15.86 4.81 9.37
CA ALA A 48 16.50 4.27 8.19
C ALA A 48 15.48 4.08 7.05
N THR A 49 14.31 3.49 7.33
CA THR A 49 13.21 3.33 6.38
C THR A 49 12.78 4.68 5.82
N ARG A 50 12.56 5.68 6.66
CA ARG A 50 12.22 7.04 6.22
C ARG A 50 13.26 7.64 5.29
N ARG A 51 14.54 7.39 5.53
CA ARG A 51 15.63 7.86 4.65
C ARG A 51 15.59 7.17 3.30
N TYR A 52 15.35 5.84 3.25
CA TYR A 52 15.22 5.12 1.98
C TYR A 52 14.01 5.60 1.18
N LEU A 53 12.86 5.76 1.81
CA LEU A 53 11.65 6.27 1.16
C LEU A 53 11.86 7.65 0.53
N ARG A 54 12.52 8.56 1.27
CA ARG A 54 12.87 9.89 0.75
C ARG A 54 13.86 9.83 -0.42
N SER A 55 14.84 8.90 -0.38
CA SER A 55 15.82 8.76 -1.48
C SER A 55 15.20 8.20 -2.76
N MET A 56 14.04 7.52 -2.64
CA MET A 56 13.26 7.00 -3.75
C MET A 56 12.12 7.94 -4.19
N ASP A 57 11.99 9.09 -3.54
CA ASP A 57 10.90 10.07 -3.75
C ASP A 57 9.50 9.45 -3.56
N PHE A 58 9.37 8.58 -2.56
CA PHE A 58 8.11 7.92 -2.23
C PHE A 58 7.32 8.77 -1.23
N ASP A 59 6.07 9.08 -1.60
CA ASP A 59 5.14 9.79 -0.73
C ASP A 59 4.45 8.81 0.22
N ILE A 60 4.64 9.00 1.53
CA ILE A 60 4.25 8.07 2.57
C ILE A 60 3.37 8.78 3.61
N ALA A 61 2.21 8.18 3.90
CA ALA A 61 1.30 8.63 4.95
C ALA A 61 1.80 8.23 6.34
N GLU A 62 2.23 6.98 6.49
CA GLU A 62 2.57 6.41 7.79
C GLU A 62 3.72 5.40 7.68
N ILE A 63 4.54 5.34 8.71
CA ILE A 63 5.57 4.29 8.91
C ILE A 63 5.30 3.67 10.27
N PHE A 64 4.99 2.39 10.30
CA PHE A 64 4.71 1.65 11.52
C PHE A 64 5.98 1.30 12.28
N GLU A 65 5.82 1.04 13.58
CA GLU A 65 6.92 0.60 14.44
C GLU A 65 7.48 -0.75 13.96
N PRO A 66 8.80 -0.98 14.16
CA PRO A 66 9.43 -2.23 13.75
C PRO A 66 8.83 -3.45 14.47
N VAL A 67 8.45 -4.45 13.70
CA VAL A 67 7.97 -5.74 14.20
C VAL A 67 9.10 -6.77 14.10
N ARG A 68 9.39 -7.45 15.22
CA ARG A 68 10.37 -8.54 15.25
C ARG A 68 9.76 -9.81 14.65
N LEU A 69 10.34 -10.30 13.56
CA LEU A 69 9.93 -11.56 12.92
C LEU A 69 10.67 -12.79 13.48
N SER A 70 11.98 -12.63 13.72
CA SER A 70 12.83 -13.68 14.32
C SER A 70 14.09 -13.07 14.93
N ALA A 71 15.04 -13.90 15.40
CA ALA A 71 16.30 -13.41 15.91
C ALA A 71 17.08 -12.62 14.84
N GLY A 72 17.35 -11.34 15.11
CA GLY A 72 18.04 -10.44 14.21
C GLY A 72 17.27 -10.05 12.95
N VAL A 73 15.98 -10.41 12.82
CA VAL A 73 15.13 -10.06 11.66
C VAL A 73 13.94 -9.22 12.12
N TYR A 74 13.80 -8.06 11.50
CA TYR A 74 12.73 -7.10 11.76
C TYR A 74 12.06 -6.67 10.45
N SER A 75 10.80 -6.31 10.52
CA SER A 75 10.08 -5.64 9.43
C SER A 75 9.59 -4.26 9.85
N VAL A 76 9.61 -3.33 8.91
CA VAL A 76 8.99 -2.00 9.04
C VAL A 76 8.05 -1.83 7.86
N THR A 77 6.79 -1.52 8.14
CA THR A 77 5.79 -1.29 7.09
C THR A 77 5.57 0.21 6.91
N ALA A 78 5.43 0.64 5.66
CA ALA A 78 5.13 2.01 5.28
C ALA A 78 3.94 2.03 4.32
N VAL A 79 2.96 2.90 4.57
CA VAL A 79 1.75 3.05 3.75
C VAL A 79 1.88 4.27 2.86
N GLN A 80 1.61 4.11 1.57
CA GLN A 80 1.67 5.18 0.59
C GLN A 80 0.64 6.27 0.89
N SER A 81 1.05 7.52 0.62
CA SER A 81 0.18 8.69 0.58
C SER A 81 -0.14 9.10 -0.86
N LEU A 82 -1.33 9.61 -1.07
CA LEU A 82 -1.72 10.34 -2.27
C LEU A 82 -2.36 11.66 -1.84
N CYS A 83 -1.68 12.77 -2.11
CA CYS A 83 -2.11 14.10 -1.65
C CYS A 83 -2.33 14.19 -0.13
N GLY A 84 -1.49 13.54 0.67
CA GLY A 84 -1.59 13.51 2.14
C GLY A 84 -2.64 12.56 2.71
N VAL A 85 -3.28 11.73 1.87
CA VAL A 85 -4.31 10.76 2.28
C VAL A 85 -3.78 9.33 2.02
N PRO A 86 -3.95 8.36 2.96
CA PRO A 86 -3.41 7.02 2.79
C PRO A 86 -4.06 6.26 1.63
N VAL A 87 -3.26 5.43 0.97
CA VAL A 87 -3.73 4.44 -0.02
C VAL A 87 -3.70 3.08 0.66
N PHE A 88 -4.86 2.57 1.07
CA PHE A 88 -4.96 1.42 1.99
C PHE A 88 -4.37 0.11 1.47
N GLU A 89 -4.36 -0.09 0.16
CA GLU A 89 -3.83 -1.31 -0.47
C GLU A 89 -2.37 -1.15 -0.93
N SER A 90 -1.77 0.00 -0.62
CA SER A 90 -0.41 0.33 -1.01
C SER A 90 0.48 0.43 0.20
N ALA A 91 1.12 -0.68 0.53
CA ALA A 91 2.07 -0.77 1.62
C ALA A 91 3.37 -1.43 1.17
N LEU A 92 4.48 -0.93 1.69
CA LEU A 92 5.81 -1.46 1.50
C LEU A 92 6.33 -2.04 2.81
N THR A 93 6.86 -3.25 2.76
CA THR A 93 7.51 -3.91 3.88
C THR A 93 9.01 -3.93 3.67
N PHE A 94 9.73 -3.29 4.58
CA PHE A 94 11.19 -3.24 4.64
C PHE A 94 11.66 -4.30 5.62
N THR A 95 12.37 -5.32 5.13
CA THR A 95 12.93 -6.38 5.97
C THR A 95 14.41 -6.11 6.25
N TYR A 96 14.74 -6.06 7.53
CA TYR A 96 16.09 -5.86 8.05
C TYR A 96 16.63 -7.17 8.62
N ARG A 97 17.88 -7.51 8.29
CA ARG A 97 18.63 -8.62 8.89
C ARG A 97 19.87 -8.06 9.55
N ASN A 98 20.07 -8.35 10.83
CA ASN A 98 21.16 -7.80 11.63
C ASN A 98 21.27 -6.27 11.49
N SER A 99 20.12 -5.60 11.54
CA SER A 99 19.97 -4.15 11.38
C SER A 99 20.31 -3.58 9.97
N ALA A 100 20.69 -4.40 9.00
CA ALA A 100 20.91 -3.99 7.62
C ALA A 100 19.68 -4.30 6.76
N LEU A 101 19.30 -3.36 5.86
CA LEU A 101 18.21 -3.60 4.91
C LEU A 101 18.56 -4.75 3.99
N SER A 102 17.72 -5.78 3.92
CA SER A 102 17.92 -6.95 3.06
C SER A 102 16.89 -7.06 1.96
N ARG A 103 15.65 -6.62 2.21
CA ARG A 103 14.56 -6.73 1.25
C ARG A 103 13.56 -5.60 1.44
N VAL A 104 12.96 -5.17 0.32
CA VAL A 104 11.74 -4.34 0.28
C VAL A 104 10.77 -5.03 -0.64
N ASP A 105 9.54 -5.21 -0.21
CA ASP A 105 8.47 -5.77 -1.02
C ASP A 105 7.12 -5.16 -0.67
N GLY A 106 6.20 -5.24 -1.63
CA GLY A 106 4.85 -4.73 -1.44
C GLY A 106 4.28 -4.06 -2.68
N THR A 107 3.32 -3.18 -2.45
CA THR A 107 2.65 -2.43 -3.52
C THR A 107 2.94 -0.95 -3.35
N TYR A 108 3.35 -0.30 -4.43
CA TYR A 108 3.52 1.14 -4.53
C TYR A 108 3.09 1.62 -5.92
N TYR A 109 2.20 2.58 -5.97
CA TYR A 109 1.73 3.18 -7.21
C TYR A 109 2.49 4.49 -7.44
N PRO A 110 3.40 4.56 -8.43
CA PRO A 110 4.15 5.78 -8.70
C PRO A 110 3.18 6.90 -9.09
N ALA A 111 3.28 8.01 -8.39
CA ALA A 111 2.50 9.20 -8.70
C ALA A 111 3.08 9.87 -9.95
N GLY A 112 2.26 9.95 -11.00
CA GLY A 112 2.48 10.82 -12.14
C GLY A 112 1.65 12.10 -12.02
N GLU A 113 1.17 12.61 -13.14
CA GLU A 113 0.22 13.71 -13.12
C GLU A 113 -1.11 13.27 -12.51
N ILE A 114 -1.52 13.91 -11.42
CA ILE A 114 -2.77 13.61 -10.72
C ILE A 114 -3.88 14.48 -11.31
N VAL A 115 -4.87 13.84 -11.93
CA VAL A 115 -6.02 14.51 -12.50
C VAL A 115 -7.28 14.11 -11.75
N ARG A 116 -8.04 15.10 -11.28
CA ARG A 116 -9.34 14.86 -10.67
C ARG A 116 -10.37 14.54 -11.74
N VAL A 117 -10.84 13.30 -11.79
CA VAL A 117 -11.80 12.81 -12.80
C VAL A 117 -13.27 12.93 -12.38
N SER A 118 -13.56 13.27 -11.12
CA SER A 118 -14.92 13.46 -10.61
C SER A 118 -15.02 14.73 -9.78
N GLN A 119 -16.11 15.48 -9.95
CA GLN A 119 -16.44 16.64 -9.12
C GLN A 119 -17.33 16.28 -7.91
N ARG A 120 -17.74 15.02 -7.78
CA ARG A 120 -18.54 14.58 -6.63
C ARG A 120 -17.71 14.71 -5.35
N ALA A 121 -18.31 15.33 -4.33
CA ALA A 121 -17.72 15.37 -3.01
C ALA A 121 -17.73 13.97 -2.39
N CYS A 122 -16.69 13.65 -1.61
CA CYS A 122 -16.69 12.47 -0.76
C CYS A 122 -17.77 12.65 0.33
N ILE A 123 -18.48 11.57 0.66
CA ILE A 123 -19.42 11.57 1.78
C ILE A 123 -18.69 11.79 3.10
N SER A 124 -19.43 12.26 4.12
CA SER A 124 -18.87 12.42 5.47
C SER A 124 -18.62 11.06 6.16
N CYS A 125 -17.82 11.04 7.22
CA CYS A 125 -17.68 9.88 8.09
C CYS A 125 -19.03 9.43 8.65
N ALA A 126 -19.89 10.37 9.09
CA ALA A 126 -21.22 10.06 9.58
C ALA A 126 -22.08 9.35 8.53
N ASP A 127 -22.07 9.83 7.27
CA ASP A 127 -22.77 9.15 6.16
C ASP A 127 -22.20 7.75 5.90
N ALA A 128 -20.89 7.56 6.00
CA ALA A 128 -20.27 6.25 5.83
C ALA A 128 -20.68 5.27 6.94
N LEU A 129 -20.74 5.73 8.17
CA LEU A 129 -21.23 4.94 9.31
C LEU A 129 -22.70 4.56 9.14
N VAL A 130 -23.55 5.50 8.70
CA VAL A 130 -24.98 5.23 8.39
C VAL A 130 -25.08 4.19 7.26
N ALA A 131 -24.25 4.29 6.21
CA ALA A 131 -24.26 3.32 5.13
C ALA A 131 -23.86 1.91 5.62
N LEU A 132 -22.81 1.80 6.47
CA LEU A 132 -22.40 0.54 7.08
C LEU A 132 -23.54 -0.06 7.91
N LEU A 133 -24.15 0.72 8.81
CA LEU A 133 -25.24 0.26 9.67
C LEU A 133 -26.47 -0.18 8.85
N SER A 134 -26.79 0.54 7.77
CA SER A 134 -27.90 0.19 6.86
C SER A 134 -27.65 -1.10 6.08
N SER A 135 -26.38 -1.48 5.90
CA SER A 135 -25.97 -2.70 5.20
C SER A 135 -25.77 -3.90 6.13
N ARG A 136 -25.98 -3.72 7.44
CA ARG A 136 -25.71 -4.70 8.49
C ARG A 136 -26.32 -6.07 8.20
N ASP A 137 -27.63 -6.08 7.92
CA ASP A 137 -28.35 -7.33 7.69
C ASP A 137 -27.91 -8.06 6.41
N SER A 138 -27.64 -7.31 5.34
CA SER A 138 -27.18 -7.87 4.07
C SER A 138 -25.75 -8.42 4.12
N LEU A 139 -24.92 -7.85 5.00
CA LEU A 139 -23.54 -8.30 5.22
C LEU A 139 -23.46 -9.42 6.27
N GLY A 140 -24.55 -9.70 6.99
CA GLY A 140 -24.53 -10.64 8.11
C GLY A 140 -23.64 -10.17 9.27
N TRP A 141 -23.39 -8.86 9.37
CA TRP A 141 -22.51 -8.30 10.40
C TRP A 141 -23.20 -8.24 11.76
N VAL A 142 -22.58 -8.81 12.76
CA VAL A 142 -23.08 -8.91 14.15
C VAL A 142 -22.21 -8.11 15.13
N GLY A 143 -21.36 -7.20 14.64
CA GLY A 143 -20.50 -6.37 15.48
C GLY A 143 -21.27 -5.37 16.32
N SER A 144 -20.67 -4.96 17.43
CA SER A 144 -21.24 -4.03 18.42
C SER A 144 -20.40 -2.77 18.62
N GLU A 145 -19.14 -2.77 18.16
CA GLU A 145 -18.21 -1.67 18.40
C GLU A 145 -17.55 -1.22 17.08
N ILE A 146 -17.44 0.09 16.90
CA ILE A 146 -16.64 0.71 15.85
C ILE A 146 -15.35 1.18 16.50
N VAL A 147 -14.23 0.58 16.09
CA VAL A 147 -12.90 0.86 16.62
C VAL A 147 -12.30 2.11 15.98
N SER A 148 -12.39 2.21 14.65
CA SER A 148 -11.86 3.35 13.91
C SER A 148 -12.67 3.65 12.65
N CYS A 149 -12.56 4.90 12.15
CA CYS A 149 -13.11 5.33 10.87
C CYS A 149 -12.12 6.29 10.21
N GLU A 150 -11.49 5.86 9.14
CA GLU A 150 -10.41 6.58 8.47
C GLU A 150 -10.71 6.76 6.99
N GLN A 151 -10.47 7.96 6.46
CA GLN A 151 -10.57 8.24 5.03
C GLN A 151 -9.28 7.85 4.30
N GLY A 152 -9.41 7.22 3.16
CA GLY A 152 -8.28 6.84 2.31
C GLY A 152 -8.69 6.63 0.87
N TYR A 153 -7.75 6.12 0.10
CA TYR A 153 -7.97 5.70 -1.28
C TYR A 153 -7.76 4.20 -1.42
N VAL A 154 -8.47 3.60 -2.38
CA VAL A 154 -8.18 2.26 -2.91
C VAL A 154 -7.93 2.36 -4.40
N HIS A 155 -7.04 1.52 -4.92
CA HIS A 155 -6.83 1.39 -6.35
C HIS A 155 -8.04 0.70 -6.99
N SER A 156 -8.46 1.22 -8.14
CA SER A 156 -9.52 0.61 -8.95
C SER A 156 -8.95 0.28 -10.32
N GLU A 157 -9.05 -0.98 -10.69
CA GLU A 157 -8.67 -1.42 -12.03
C GLU A 157 -9.46 -0.70 -13.10
N THR A 158 -8.78 -0.25 -14.14
CA THR A 158 -9.37 0.38 -15.32
C THR A 158 -8.90 -0.33 -16.57
N ALA A 159 -9.69 -0.27 -17.63
CA ALA A 159 -9.28 -0.79 -18.94
C ALA A 159 -8.13 0.02 -19.59
N SER A 160 -7.82 1.19 -19.05
CA SER A 160 -6.71 2.04 -19.47
C SER A 160 -5.45 1.79 -18.65
N SER A 161 -4.30 2.25 -19.17
CA SER A 161 -3.03 2.22 -18.42
C SER A 161 -2.96 3.24 -17.28
N ALA A 162 -3.97 4.10 -17.13
CA ALA A 162 -4.03 5.08 -16.06
C ALA A 162 -4.44 4.44 -14.73
N LEU A 163 -3.70 4.75 -13.67
CA LEU A 163 -4.07 4.37 -12.31
C LEU A 163 -5.29 5.19 -11.87
N ARG A 164 -6.28 4.54 -11.31
CA ARG A 164 -7.46 5.18 -10.75
C ARG A 164 -7.55 4.92 -9.27
N PHE A 165 -7.73 5.98 -8.49
CA PHE A 165 -7.94 5.90 -7.07
C PHE A 165 -9.36 6.37 -6.71
N VAL A 166 -10.03 5.60 -5.87
CA VAL A 166 -11.39 5.87 -5.43
C VAL A 166 -11.35 6.17 -3.93
N PRO A 167 -11.97 7.29 -3.48
CA PRO A 167 -12.04 7.58 -2.06
C PRO A 167 -12.95 6.57 -1.35
N VAL A 168 -12.49 6.08 -0.21
CA VAL A 168 -13.23 5.17 0.67
C VAL A 168 -13.06 5.59 2.13
N TRP A 169 -14.00 5.17 2.95
CA TRP A 169 -13.88 5.13 4.39
C TRP A 169 -13.55 3.70 4.82
N ARG A 170 -12.41 3.50 5.48
CA ARG A 170 -12.08 2.25 6.16
C ARG A 170 -12.64 2.32 7.57
N ILE A 171 -13.53 1.39 7.89
CA ILE A 171 -14.18 1.30 9.20
C ILE A 171 -13.76 -0.03 9.82
N GLU A 172 -13.06 0.05 10.93
CA GLU A 172 -12.66 -1.11 11.73
C GLU A 172 -13.69 -1.32 12.82
N THR A 173 -14.11 -2.57 13.00
CA THR A 173 -15.09 -2.98 13.99
C THR A 173 -14.58 -4.23 14.73
N ASP A 174 -15.24 -4.58 15.83
CA ASP A 174 -15.01 -5.84 16.54
C ASP A 174 -15.32 -7.11 15.70
N ALA A 175 -16.04 -6.96 14.59
CA ALA A 175 -16.42 -8.07 13.69
C ALA A 175 -15.69 -8.02 12.32
N GLY A 176 -14.71 -7.16 12.14
CA GLY A 176 -13.90 -7.05 10.92
C GLY A 176 -13.79 -5.64 10.38
N THR A 177 -13.13 -5.54 9.24
CA THR A 177 -12.85 -4.26 8.55
C THR A 177 -13.73 -4.13 7.33
N PHE A 178 -14.27 -2.93 7.12
CA PHE A 178 -15.15 -2.60 6.01
C PHE A 178 -14.62 -1.40 5.23
N HIS A 179 -14.78 -1.43 3.92
CA HIS A 179 -14.64 -0.26 3.07
C HIS A 179 -16.01 0.26 2.64
N VAL A 180 -16.25 1.54 2.85
CA VAL A 180 -17.44 2.24 2.37
C VAL A 180 -17.02 3.21 1.27
N SER A 181 -17.56 3.06 0.07
CA SER A 181 -17.26 3.96 -1.05
C SER A 181 -17.63 5.40 -0.69
N GLY A 182 -16.66 6.30 -0.77
CA GLY A 182 -16.85 7.72 -0.55
C GLY A 182 -17.75 8.41 -1.57
N ILE A 183 -18.13 7.72 -2.66
CA ILE A 183 -18.94 8.27 -3.76
C ILE A 183 -20.31 7.58 -3.87
N THR A 184 -20.35 6.24 -3.77
CA THR A 184 -21.56 5.44 -4.04
C THR A 184 -22.23 4.94 -2.77
N ARG A 185 -21.57 5.02 -1.61
CA ARG A 185 -21.98 4.45 -0.32
C ARG A 185 -22.01 2.91 -0.32
N GLU A 186 -21.48 2.26 -1.38
CA GLU A 186 -21.36 0.81 -1.41
C GLU A 186 -20.44 0.33 -0.28
N VAL A 187 -20.86 -0.72 0.42
CA VAL A 187 -20.12 -1.30 1.55
C VAL A 187 -19.55 -2.65 1.13
N ARG A 188 -18.28 -2.88 1.44
CA ARG A 188 -17.59 -4.16 1.22
C ARG A 188 -16.84 -4.56 2.49
N GLN A 189 -17.02 -5.80 2.91
CA GLN A 189 -16.21 -6.37 3.96
C GLN A 189 -14.87 -6.82 3.38
N LEU A 190 -13.78 -6.52 4.08
CA LEU A 190 -12.46 -7.04 3.75
C LEU A 190 -12.31 -8.42 4.39
N VAL A 191 -12.01 -9.42 3.56
CA VAL A 191 -11.70 -10.77 4.05
C VAL A 191 -10.26 -10.77 4.54
N SER A 192 -10.04 -11.12 5.81
CA SER A 192 -8.72 -11.26 6.45
C SER A 192 -8.02 -12.51 5.99
#